data_7e8bc30dbec9900f26851bf4af387777
#
_entry.id   7e8bc30dbec9900f26851bf4af387777
#
_cell.length_a   1.000
_cell.length_b   1.000
_cell.length_c   1.000
_cell.angle_alpha   90.00
_cell.angle_beta   90.00
_cell.angle_gamma   90.00
#
_symmetry.space_group_name_H-M   'P 1'
#
loop_
_entity.id
_entity.type
_entity.pdbx_description
1 polymer ?
#
loop_
_entity_poly.entity_id
_entity_poly.type
_entity_poly.pdbx_seq_one_letter_code
_entity_poly.pdbx_strand_id
1 'polypeptide(L)'
;DSERQEYFVQERVVEHLCKAIESNQTTNLLRLFIRVADQFLKLSFSRTEGGRHNSIMFYTVALASQETVLGYRKMLLQQLYKLYEQNQCRTEIEDFLRDYGTEYGKNEDYSIVKNELNLIEPFFALLSPERLYHCVIAKHIKEVSDRAEYVCYNTLEPFLNSKKYKIYSVLNQEPILLMDMPYDECENWHRKKVQNLVKEYKLCDFQYLFQVCTESMKTVDGDIWNLTRGIGYAINACVKNKVLYLDVVTAYLDADTPYNIYPQSVISNLFKLLSPEEVKEVLESHDYTQKNAWLWGFYDELPPEQLSLTWEENFLHFLGKIPKDMKSSTYRPLNRMEKFETVDEDVIIKASKIIVEHYEESPFVFSLYFSLMANPHNVSPNKVIEKYKKNISLLEEIYLKYLEYTQNYDYDGSFFEVLISKDKNFLYRYLDELLAKKRRLYGQHDEWVRRLLRIWTEDTYLLSMDLVSDYIYEKTEEKQWTYCQIIGQLLSYKSGKNEIAEKQEKWIRYTIRKYCMDSERMHHLFGAIAESDANQRRGAIKEFLRCNSE
;
A
#
# COMPACT_ATOMS: atom_id res chain seq x y z
N ASP A 1 -33.71 28.70 13.70
CA ASP A 1 -34.67 28.98 12.59
C ASP A 1 -34.14 28.56 11.21
N SER A 2 -32.87 28.71 10.92
CA SER A 2 -32.31 28.30 9.61
C SER A 2 -32.33 26.78 9.40
N GLU A 3 -32.06 25.97 10.41
CA GLU A 3 -32.10 24.50 10.34
C GLU A 3 -33.52 23.99 10.09
N ARG A 4 -34.51 24.58 10.73
CA ARG A 4 -35.93 24.22 10.46
C ARG A 4 -36.34 24.52 9.03
N GLN A 5 -35.84 25.60 8.43
CA GLN A 5 -36.11 25.92 7.03
C GLN A 5 -35.44 24.92 6.08
N GLU A 6 -34.24 24.48 6.40
CA GLU A 6 -33.54 23.48 5.61
C GLU A 6 -34.25 22.12 5.59
N TYR A 7 -34.68 21.62 6.74
CA TYR A 7 -35.45 20.37 6.82
C TYR A 7 -36.79 20.43 6.10
N PHE A 8 -37.46 21.59 6.13
CA PHE A 8 -38.68 21.80 5.38
C PHE A 8 -38.46 21.75 3.86
N VAL A 9 -37.34 22.31 3.37
CA VAL A 9 -36.99 22.21 1.96
C VAL A 9 -36.71 20.76 1.57
N GLN A 10 -35.99 20.00 2.40
CA GLN A 10 -35.68 18.59 2.19
C GLN A 10 -36.98 17.76 2.11
N GLU A 11 -37.90 17.98 3.02
CA GLU A 11 -39.23 17.32 3.00
C GLU A 11 -39.98 17.57 1.67
N ARG A 12 -40.02 18.83 1.20
CA ARG A 12 -40.64 19.17 -0.08
C ARG A 12 -39.99 18.54 -1.28
N VAL A 13 -38.67 18.48 -1.29
CA VAL A 13 -37.92 17.79 -2.35
C VAL A 13 -38.26 16.31 -2.38
N VAL A 14 -38.32 15.64 -1.24
CA VAL A 14 -38.65 14.22 -1.13
C VAL A 14 -40.09 13.97 -1.57
N GLU A 15 -41.08 14.78 -1.11
CA GLU A 15 -42.47 14.67 -1.55
C GLU A 15 -42.59 14.74 -3.07
N HIS A 16 -41.94 15.72 -3.69
CA HIS A 16 -41.99 15.91 -5.15
C HIS A 16 -41.35 14.76 -5.91
N LEU A 17 -40.20 14.27 -5.43
CA LEU A 17 -39.51 13.13 -6.04
C LEU A 17 -40.34 11.84 -5.93
N CYS A 18 -40.90 11.54 -4.76
CA CYS A 18 -41.75 10.37 -4.59
C CYS A 18 -42.98 10.41 -5.53
N LYS A 19 -43.70 11.55 -5.60
CA LYS A 19 -44.80 11.74 -6.55
C LYS A 19 -44.39 11.59 -8.01
N ALA A 20 -43.23 12.14 -8.37
CA ALA A 20 -42.69 12.02 -9.74
C ALA A 20 -42.41 10.57 -10.12
N ILE A 21 -41.80 9.78 -9.21
CA ILE A 21 -41.50 8.35 -9.43
C ILE A 21 -42.81 7.52 -9.54
N GLU A 22 -43.79 7.82 -8.73
CA GLU A 22 -45.08 7.14 -8.83
C GLU A 22 -45.79 7.38 -10.19
N SER A 23 -45.53 8.55 -10.79
CA SER A 23 -46.09 8.94 -12.09
C SER A 23 -45.27 8.50 -13.29
N ASN A 24 -43.94 8.45 -13.15
CA ASN A 24 -43.04 8.14 -14.25
C ASN A 24 -41.67 7.61 -13.75
N GLN A 25 -41.34 6.38 -14.10
CA GLN A 25 -40.12 5.69 -13.66
C GLN A 25 -39.01 5.71 -14.72
N THR A 26 -38.58 6.90 -15.16
CA THR A 26 -37.42 6.99 -16.05
C THR A 26 -36.12 6.70 -15.33
N THR A 27 -35.14 6.10 -16.02
CA THR A 27 -33.83 5.75 -15.47
C THR A 27 -33.16 6.94 -14.79
N ASN A 28 -33.24 8.14 -15.37
CA ASN A 28 -32.61 9.34 -14.82
C ASN A 28 -33.30 9.78 -13.50
N LEU A 29 -34.61 9.68 -13.43
CA LEU A 29 -35.35 10.02 -12.23
C LEU A 29 -35.08 9.03 -11.09
N LEU A 30 -35.04 7.73 -11.41
CA LEU A 30 -34.66 6.70 -10.44
C LEU A 30 -33.26 6.91 -9.88
N ARG A 31 -32.28 7.20 -10.74
CA ARG A 31 -30.91 7.53 -10.29
C ARG A 31 -30.86 8.77 -9.42
N LEU A 32 -31.62 9.80 -9.77
CA LEU A 32 -31.72 11.01 -8.94
C LEU A 32 -32.27 10.68 -7.57
N PHE A 33 -33.38 9.91 -7.53
CA PHE A 33 -34.01 9.50 -6.28
C PHE A 33 -33.07 8.71 -5.38
N ILE A 34 -32.34 7.71 -5.92
CA ILE A 34 -31.37 6.93 -5.14
C ILE A 34 -30.27 7.84 -4.55
N ARG A 35 -29.74 8.78 -5.33
CA ARG A 35 -28.75 9.75 -4.83
C ARG A 35 -29.28 10.64 -3.72
N VAL A 36 -30.53 11.10 -3.85
CA VAL A 36 -31.18 11.91 -2.80
C VAL A 36 -31.43 11.07 -1.56
N ALA A 37 -31.90 9.84 -1.73
CA ALA A 37 -32.10 8.91 -0.62
C ALA A 37 -30.80 8.63 0.12
N ASP A 38 -29.71 8.32 -0.60
CA ASP A 38 -28.39 8.09 -0.03
C ASP A 38 -27.89 9.28 0.82
N GLN A 39 -28.11 10.51 0.37
CA GLN A 39 -27.68 11.70 1.11
C GLN A 39 -28.61 12.04 2.29
N PHE A 40 -29.92 11.92 2.12
CA PHE A 40 -30.90 12.35 3.13
C PHE A 40 -31.17 11.30 4.22
N LEU A 41 -30.71 10.06 3.97
CA LEU A 41 -30.76 8.97 4.96
C LEU A 41 -29.43 8.82 5.75
N LYS A 42 -28.45 9.69 5.53
CA LYS A 42 -27.29 9.79 6.42
C LYS A 42 -27.69 10.29 7.80
N LEU A 43 -26.98 9.86 8.83
CA LEU A 43 -27.21 10.27 10.22
C LEU A 43 -26.46 11.54 10.60
N SER A 44 -25.47 11.91 9.80
CA SER A 44 -24.67 13.11 10.00
C SER A 44 -24.32 13.77 8.66
N PHE A 45 -23.92 15.01 8.72
CA PHE A 45 -23.43 15.75 7.56
C PHE A 45 -22.22 16.60 7.91
N SER A 46 -21.34 16.77 6.95
CA SER A 46 -20.15 17.60 7.13
C SER A 46 -20.49 19.06 6.87
N ARG A 47 -20.15 19.93 7.83
CA ARG A 47 -20.18 21.39 7.67
C ARG A 47 -18.77 21.93 7.55
N THR A 48 -18.63 22.98 6.73
CA THR A 48 -17.39 23.72 6.57
C THR A 48 -17.64 25.15 7.04
N GLU A 49 -16.88 25.61 8.02
CA GLU A 49 -16.92 26.99 8.46
C GLU A 49 -15.57 27.67 8.27
N GLY A 50 -15.60 28.93 7.85
CA GLY A 50 -14.42 29.77 7.83
C GLY A 50 -13.98 30.09 9.25
N GLY A 51 -12.80 29.60 9.64
CA GLY A 51 -12.19 29.92 10.93
C GLY A 51 -11.47 31.26 10.91
N ARG A 52 -11.09 31.78 12.09
CA ARG A 52 -10.21 32.94 12.20
C ARG A 52 -8.85 32.64 11.57
N HIS A 53 -8.23 33.59 10.93
CA HIS A 53 -6.92 33.48 10.26
C HIS A 53 -6.90 32.64 8.99
N ASN A 54 -7.92 32.72 8.12
CA ASN A 54 -8.02 31.94 6.86
C ASN A 54 -7.95 30.42 7.03
N SER A 55 -8.26 29.89 8.21
CA SER A 55 -8.42 28.47 8.41
C SER A 55 -9.83 28.04 8.01
N ILE A 56 -9.93 26.83 7.44
CA ILE A 56 -11.21 26.16 7.15
C ILE A 56 -11.37 25.07 8.20
N MET A 57 -12.46 25.12 8.95
CA MET A 57 -12.79 24.07 9.90
C MET A 57 -13.84 23.15 9.29
N PHE A 58 -13.56 21.84 9.34
CA PHE A 58 -14.49 20.79 8.98
C PHE A 58 -15.00 20.15 10.27
N TYR A 59 -16.30 20.05 10.41
CA TYR A 59 -16.89 19.32 11.52
C TYR A 59 -18.13 18.55 11.06
N THR A 60 -18.39 17.44 11.73
CA THR A 60 -19.55 16.59 11.48
C THR A 60 -20.66 16.99 12.44
N VAL A 61 -21.83 17.25 11.90
CA VAL A 61 -23.03 17.58 12.67
C VAL A 61 -23.96 16.39 12.64
N ALA A 62 -24.36 15.89 13.81
CA ALA A 62 -25.37 14.85 13.93
C ALA A 62 -26.74 15.40 13.52
N LEU A 63 -27.54 14.54 12.87
CA LEU A 63 -28.89 14.90 12.46
C LEU A 63 -29.82 14.99 13.69
N ALA A 64 -30.58 16.06 13.76
CA ALA A 64 -31.52 16.26 14.86
C ALA A 64 -32.77 15.38 14.66
N SER A 65 -33.24 14.73 15.74
CA SER A 65 -34.47 13.93 15.74
C SER A 65 -35.71 14.85 15.81
N GLN A 66 -36.09 15.36 14.65
CA GLN A 66 -37.29 16.22 14.49
C GLN A 66 -38.36 15.49 13.70
N GLU A 67 -39.65 15.81 13.93
CA GLU A 67 -40.80 15.18 13.29
C GLU A 67 -40.70 15.27 11.75
N THR A 68 -40.31 16.44 11.22
CA THR A 68 -40.11 16.66 9.78
C THR A 68 -39.03 15.75 9.21
N VAL A 69 -37.91 15.59 9.94
CA VAL A 69 -36.80 14.69 9.54
C VAL A 69 -37.27 13.24 9.50
N LEU A 70 -37.93 12.79 10.56
CA LEU A 70 -38.48 11.43 10.62
C LEU A 70 -39.53 11.20 9.51
N GLY A 71 -40.32 12.22 9.18
CA GLY A 71 -41.35 12.17 8.13
C GLY A 71 -40.79 11.91 6.74
N TYR A 72 -39.84 12.73 6.27
CA TYR A 72 -39.31 12.55 4.93
C TYR A 72 -38.40 11.31 4.82
N ARG A 73 -37.67 10.94 5.86
CA ARG A 73 -36.87 9.72 5.90
C ARG A 73 -37.75 8.47 5.78
N LYS A 74 -38.86 8.44 6.47
CA LYS A 74 -39.89 7.39 6.35
C LYS A 74 -40.41 7.28 4.90
N MET A 75 -40.73 8.39 4.26
CA MET A 75 -41.16 8.41 2.86
C MET A 75 -40.10 7.81 1.92
N LEU A 76 -38.84 8.18 2.11
CA LEU A 76 -37.74 7.65 1.32
C LEU A 76 -37.61 6.13 1.47
N LEU A 77 -37.56 5.61 2.70
CA LEU A 77 -37.44 4.18 2.98
C LEU A 77 -38.62 3.37 2.41
N GLN A 78 -39.85 3.89 2.55
CA GLN A 78 -41.02 3.24 1.96
C GLN A 78 -40.95 3.21 0.43
N GLN A 79 -40.49 4.29 -0.20
CA GLN A 79 -40.35 4.32 -1.66
C GLN A 79 -39.21 3.42 -2.14
N LEU A 80 -38.06 3.34 -1.42
CA LEU A 80 -36.99 2.38 -1.70
C LEU A 80 -37.52 0.94 -1.64
N TYR A 81 -38.33 0.60 -0.63
CA TYR A 81 -38.94 -0.72 -0.51
C TYR A 81 -39.81 -1.06 -1.71
N LYS A 82 -40.72 -0.13 -2.12
CA LYS A 82 -41.57 -0.32 -3.31
C LYS A 82 -40.77 -0.55 -4.58
N LEU A 83 -39.69 0.22 -4.80
CA LEU A 83 -38.82 0.04 -5.95
C LEU A 83 -38.13 -1.31 -5.93
N TYR A 84 -37.64 -1.73 -4.77
CA TYR A 84 -36.96 -3.03 -4.59
C TYR A 84 -37.94 -4.20 -4.87
N GLU A 85 -39.15 -4.13 -4.36
CA GLU A 85 -40.22 -5.11 -4.61
C GLU A 85 -40.57 -5.19 -6.11
N GLN A 86 -40.52 -4.07 -6.84
CA GLN A 86 -40.75 -3.97 -8.28
C GLN A 86 -39.52 -4.39 -9.12
N ASN A 87 -38.47 -4.94 -8.54
CA ASN A 87 -37.19 -5.26 -9.20
C ASN A 87 -36.46 -4.05 -9.84
N GLN A 88 -36.68 -2.86 -9.30
CA GLN A 88 -36.01 -1.66 -9.81
C GLN A 88 -34.85 -1.22 -8.89
N CYS A 89 -33.74 -0.79 -9.47
CA CYS A 89 -32.57 -0.30 -8.75
C CYS A 89 -32.08 -1.25 -7.64
N ARG A 90 -32.18 -2.58 -7.85
CA ARG A 90 -31.88 -3.56 -6.79
C ARG A 90 -30.46 -3.42 -6.28
N THR A 91 -29.50 -3.34 -7.16
CA THR A 91 -28.07 -3.24 -6.78
C THR A 91 -27.81 -1.99 -5.94
N GLU A 92 -28.32 -0.85 -6.39
CA GLU A 92 -28.15 0.43 -5.69
C GLU A 92 -28.85 0.44 -4.31
N ILE A 93 -29.99 -0.23 -4.20
CA ILE A 93 -30.72 -0.36 -2.93
C ILE A 93 -30.00 -1.37 -2.00
N GLU A 94 -29.47 -2.47 -2.53
CA GLU A 94 -28.65 -3.41 -1.78
C GLU A 94 -27.39 -2.71 -1.24
N ASP A 95 -26.73 -1.88 -2.04
CA ASP A 95 -25.57 -1.08 -1.62
C ASP A 95 -25.95 -0.05 -0.55
N PHE A 96 -27.10 0.61 -0.71
CA PHE A 96 -27.64 1.48 0.33
C PHE A 96 -27.88 0.73 1.66
N LEU A 97 -28.48 -0.45 1.64
CA LEU A 97 -28.70 -1.26 2.84
C LEU A 97 -27.39 -1.70 3.49
N ARG A 98 -26.36 -1.99 2.68
CA ARG A 98 -25.03 -2.32 3.19
C ARG A 98 -24.40 -1.17 3.97
N ASP A 99 -24.61 0.06 3.51
CA ASP A 99 -23.98 1.24 4.06
C ASP A 99 -24.89 2.01 5.05
N TYR A 100 -26.15 1.60 5.21
CA TYR A 100 -27.12 2.26 6.08
C TYR A 100 -26.66 2.31 7.53
N GLY A 101 -26.62 3.51 8.11
CA GLY A 101 -26.24 3.70 9.50
C GLY A 101 -24.77 3.51 9.84
N THR A 102 -23.86 3.51 8.83
CA THR A 102 -22.39 3.38 9.01
C THR A 102 -21.70 4.64 9.50
N GLU A 103 -22.38 5.60 10.03
CA GLU A 103 -21.79 6.89 10.33
C GLU A 103 -20.83 6.90 11.52
N TYR A 104 -19.80 7.72 11.40
CA TYR A 104 -18.61 7.77 12.23
C TYR A 104 -18.71 8.83 13.34
N GLY A 105 -19.10 8.45 14.55
CA GLY A 105 -19.02 9.32 15.71
C GLY A 105 -19.23 8.56 17.01
N LYS A 106 -18.43 8.87 18.04
CA LYS A 106 -18.58 8.24 19.36
C LYS A 106 -19.84 8.66 20.14
N ASN A 107 -20.59 9.67 19.65
CA ASN A 107 -21.72 10.29 20.36
C ASN A 107 -22.97 10.38 19.47
N GLU A 108 -23.22 9.42 18.58
CA GLU A 108 -24.37 9.46 17.69
C GLU A 108 -25.65 9.02 18.40
N ASP A 109 -26.73 9.75 18.12
CA ASP A 109 -28.07 9.41 18.59
C ASP A 109 -28.72 8.40 17.63
N TYR A 110 -28.67 7.13 17.98
CA TYR A 110 -29.30 6.05 17.22
C TYR A 110 -30.83 6.00 17.35
N SER A 111 -31.45 6.95 18.02
CA SER A 111 -32.95 6.99 18.17
C SER A 111 -33.65 7.10 16.82
N ILE A 112 -33.07 7.82 15.85
CA ILE A 112 -33.58 7.93 14.47
C ILE A 112 -33.57 6.56 13.82
N VAL A 113 -32.43 5.88 13.86
CA VAL A 113 -32.26 4.54 13.28
C VAL A 113 -33.20 3.53 13.89
N LYS A 114 -33.37 3.55 15.21
CA LYS A 114 -34.29 2.68 15.92
C LYS A 114 -35.74 2.79 15.38
N ASN A 115 -36.15 3.98 15.04
CA ASN A 115 -37.48 4.22 14.46
C ASN A 115 -37.59 3.76 13.00
N GLU A 116 -36.49 3.63 12.29
CA GLU A 116 -36.43 3.27 10.87
C GLU A 116 -36.20 1.77 10.63
N LEU A 117 -35.62 1.05 11.59
CA LEU A 117 -35.32 -0.37 11.44
C LEU A 117 -36.57 -1.23 11.16
N ASN A 118 -37.74 -0.83 11.65
CA ASN A 118 -39.02 -1.49 11.32
C ASN A 118 -39.41 -1.33 9.85
N LEU A 119 -38.86 -0.32 9.13
CA LEU A 119 -39.06 -0.11 7.69
C LEU A 119 -38.01 -0.83 6.86
N ILE A 120 -36.87 -1.13 7.45
CA ILE A 120 -35.76 -1.86 6.81
C ILE A 120 -35.97 -3.37 6.93
N GLU A 121 -36.46 -3.85 8.05
CA GLU A 121 -36.70 -5.27 8.30
C GLU A 121 -37.48 -5.99 7.17
N PRO A 122 -38.54 -5.40 6.57
CA PRO A 122 -39.28 -6.04 5.46
C PRO A 122 -38.43 -6.37 4.22
N PHE A 123 -37.32 -5.65 3.96
CA PHE A 123 -36.45 -5.95 2.83
C PHE A 123 -35.88 -7.38 2.90
N PHE A 124 -35.68 -7.92 4.10
CA PHE A 124 -35.10 -9.26 4.29
C PHE A 124 -36.06 -10.38 3.83
N ALA A 125 -37.35 -10.11 3.70
CA ALA A 125 -38.26 -11.05 3.05
C ALA A 125 -38.04 -11.18 1.53
N LEU A 126 -37.39 -10.19 0.91
CA LEU A 126 -37.06 -10.13 -0.51
C LEU A 126 -35.60 -10.48 -0.80
N LEU A 127 -34.76 -10.50 0.21
CA LEU A 127 -33.37 -10.93 0.15
C LEU A 127 -33.27 -12.46 0.26
N SER A 128 -32.14 -13.03 -0.13
CA SER A 128 -31.89 -14.47 -0.09
C SER A 128 -30.66 -14.83 0.73
N PRO A 129 -30.74 -15.72 1.72
CA PRO A 129 -29.58 -16.21 2.47
C PRO A 129 -28.60 -17.04 1.63
N GLU A 130 -28.99 -17.42 0.40
CA GLU A 130 -28.10 -18.12 -0.56
C GLU A 130 -27.14 -17.17 -1.27
N ARG A 131 -27.36 -15.86 -1.21
CA ARG A 131 -26.43 -14.85 -1.73
C ARG A 131 -25.56 -14.30 -0.61
N LEU A 132 -24.26 -14.46 -0.72
CA LEU A 132 -23.31 -14.00 0.29
C LEU A 132 -23.44 -12.50 0.58
N TYR A 133 -23.65 -11.68 -0.46
CA TYR A 133 -23.83 -10.24 -0.31
C TYR A 133 -25.04 -9.88 0.59
N HIS A 134 -26.15 -10.61 0.47
CA HIS A 134 -27.29 -10.42 1.35
C HIS A 134 -27.00 -10.81 2.81
N CYS A 135 -26.14 -11.81 3.02
CA CYS A 135 -25.71 -12.16 4.37
C CYS A 135 -24.81 -11.07 4.99
N VAL A 136 -23.98 -10.42 4.17
CA VAL A 136 -23.16 -9.27 4.60
C VAL A 136 -24.03 -8.08 4.97
N ILE A 137 -25.08 -7.78 4.17
CA ILE A 137 -26.09 -6.77 4.51
C ILE A 137 -26.76 -7.12 5.84
N ALA A 138 -27.19 -8.36 6.03
CA ALA A 138 -27.83 -8.80 7.27
C ALA A 138 -26.92 -8.64 8.48
N LYS A 139 -25.63 -8.94 8.35
CA LYS A 139 -24.64 -8.72 9.42
C LYS A 139 -24.50 -7.25 9.75
N HIS A 140 -24.40 -6.40 8.74
CA HIS A 140 -24.30 -4.95 8.92
C HIS A 140 -25.55 -4.41 9.63
N ILE A 141 -26.75 -4.75 9.15
CA ILE A 141 -28.02 -4.31 9.79
C ILE A 141 -28.14 -4.84 11.23
N LYS A 142 -27.60 -6.05 11.50
CA LYS A 142 -27.55 -6.54 12.88
C LYS A 142 -26.68 -5.64 13.78
N GLU A 143 -25.51 -5.24 13.32
CA GLU A 143 -24.62 -4.34 14.08
C GLU A 143 -25.27 -2.97 14.33
N VAL A 144 -25.95 -2.43 13.31
CA VAL A 144 -26.72 -1.19 13.44
C VAL A 144 -27.87 -1.37 14.44
N SER A 145 -28.58 -2.50 14.37
CA SER A 145 -29.68 -2.82 15.28
C SER A 145 -29.21 -2.96 16.73
N ASP A 146 -28.06 -3.63 16.94
CA ASP A 146 -27.47 -3.78 18.26
C ASP A 146 -27.09 -2.41 18.87
N ARG A 147 -26.50 -1.50 18.08
CA ARG A 147 -26.20 -0.12 18.52
C ARG A 147 -27.45 0.70 18.83
N ALA A 148 -28.53 0.48 18.05
CA ALA A 148 -29.80 1.16 18.24
C ALA A 148 -30.69 0.49 19.31
N GLU A 149 -30.24 -0.58 19.94
CA GLU A 149 -31.05 -1.38 20.90
C GLU A 149 -32.40 -1.84 20.30
N TYR A 150 -32.37 -2.29 19.04
CA TYR A 150 -33.54 -2.80 18.31
C TYR A 150 -33.41 -4.31 18.11
N VAL A 151 -34.52 -5.04 18.31
CA VAL A 151 -34.54 -6.50 18.21
C VAL A 151 -35.13 -6.95 16.88
N CYS A 152 -34.32 -7.47 15.96
CA CYS A 152 -34.70 -8.05 14.67
C CYS A 152 -34.06 -9.43 14.39
N TYR A 153 -33.73 -10.16 15.43
CA TYR A 153 -32.90 -11.37 15.31
C TYR A 153 -33.56 -12.48 14.48
N ASN A 154 -34.88 -12.68 14.60
CA ASN A 154 -35.54 -13.76 13.89
C ASN A 154 -35.50 -13.58 12.37
N THR A 155 -35.56 -12.35 11.90
CA THR A 155 -35.50 -12.01 10.47
C THR A 155 -34.10 -12.19 9.89
N LEU A 156 -33.05 -11.87 10.67
CA LEU A 156 -31.66 -11.90 10.22
C LEU A 156 -30.99 -13.28 10.42
N GLU A 157 -31.50 -14.09 11.34
CA GLU A 157 -30.91 -15.39 11.70
C GLU A 157 -30.68 -16.33 10.51
N PRO A 158 -31.59 -16.50 9.53
CA PRO A 158 -31.35 -17.35 8.36
C PRO A 158 -30.11 -16.96 7.56
N PHE A 159 -29.83 -15.66 7.44
CA PHE A 159 -28.68 -15.12 6.72
C PHE A 159 -27.37 -15.37 7.49
N LEU A 160 -27.35 -15.06 8.79
CA LEU A 160 -26.19 -15.18 9.65
C LEU A 160 -25.82 -16.65 9.93
N ASN A 161 -26.80 -17.55 9.86
CA ASN A 161 -26.60 -18.99 10.04
C ASN A 161 -26.35 -19.75 8.73
N SER A 162 -26.39 -19.09 7.56
CA SER A 162 -26.13 -19.75 6.28
C SER A 162 -24.72 -20.35 6.22
N LYS A 163 -24.57 -21.49 5.55
CA LYS A 163 -23.27 -22.17 5.41
C LYS A 163 -22.25 -21.24 4.73
N LYS A 164 -22.66 -20.46 3.73
CA LYS A 164 -21.82 -19.50 3.02
C LYS A 164 -21.27 -18.42 3.97
N TYR A 165 -22.16 -17.81 4.74
CA TYR A 165 -21.75 -16.74 5.64
C TYR A 165 -20.84 -17.25 6.76
N LYS A 166 -21.09 -18.44 7.31
CA LYS A 166 -20.22 -19.06 8.32
C LYS A 166 -18.80 -19.28 7.80
N ILE A 167 -18.67 -19.76 6.56
CA ILE A 167 -17.35 -19.90 5.92
C ILE A 167 -16.70 -18.53 5.75
N TYR A 168 -17.40 -17.61 5.08
CA TYR A 168 -16.89 -16.27 4.81
C TYR A 168 -16.48 -15.53 6.08
N SER A 169 -17.32 -15.49 7.09
CA SER A 169 -17.07 -14.75 8.34
C SER A 169 -15.86 -15.27 9.10
N VAL A 170 -15.60 -16.58 9.05
CA VAL A 170 -14.41 -17.17 9.69
C VAL A 170 -13.15 -16.87 8.87
N LEU A 171 -13.21 -16.94 7.54
CA LEU A 171 -12.06 -16.65 6.69
C LEU A 171 -11.71 -15.17 6.66
N ASN A 172 -12.72 -14.28 6.66
CA ASN A 172 -12.59 -12.82 6.61
C ASN A 172 -12.63 -12.16 7.98
N GLN A 173 -12.27 -12.88 9.04
CA GLN A 173 -12.40 -12.37 10.38
C GLN A 173 -11.55 -11.11 10.59
N GLU A 174 -12.21 -9.97 10.78
CA GLU A 174 -11.56 -8.69 10.99
C GLU A 174 -10.82 -8.64 12.32
N PRO A 175 -9.58 -8.13 12.33
CA PRO A 175 -8.83 -7.90 13.56
C PRO A 175 -9.43 -6.80 14.44
N ILE A 176 -10.44 -6.07 13.98
CA ILE A 176 -11.05 -4.92 14.68
C ILE A 176 -11.57 -5.28 16.09
N LEU A 177 -12.06 -6.50 16.28
CA LEU A 177 -12.45 -7.00 17.61
C LEU A 177 -11.26 -7.28 18.52
N LEU A 178 -10.04 -7.16 18.04
CA LEU A 178 -8.81 -7.59 18.68
C LEU A 178 -7.80 -6.45 18.83
N MET A 179 -8.25 -5.19 18.76
CA MET A 179 -7.40 -4.00 18.88
C MET A 179 -6.57 -3.97 20.17
N ASP A 180 -6.97 -4.70 21.21
CA ASP A 180 -6.25 -4.81 22.48
C ASP A 180 -5.27 -6.01 22.52
N MET A 181 -5.21 -6.82 21.46
CA MET A 181 -4.30 -7.96 21.36
C MET A 181 -3.06 -7.64 20.51
N PRO A 182 -1.88 -8.16 20.89
CA PRO A 182 -0.71 -8.15 20.02
C PRO A 182 -1.01 -8.82 18.66
N TYR A 183 -0.40 -8.32 17.60
CA TYR A 183 -0.62 -8.80 16.24
C TYR A 183 -0.47 -10.32 16.09
N ASP A 184 0.59 -10.90 16.69
CA ASP A 184 0.86 -12.34 16.64
C ASP A 184 -0.22 -13.19 17.34
N GLU A 185 -0.82 -12.66 18.40
CA GLU A 185 -1.93 -13.32 19.08
C GLU A 185 -3.19 -13.31 18.24
N CYS A 186 -3.48 -12.19 17.56
CA CYS A 186 -4.59 -12.07 16.63
C CYS A 186 -4.45 -13.07 15.47
N GLU A 187 -3.26 -13.15 14.91
CA GLU A 187 -2.98 -14.07 13.81
C GLU A 187 -3.14 -15.54 14.24
N ASN A 188 -2.60 -15.90 15.38
CA ASN A 188 -2.73 -17.25 15.94
C ASN A 188 -4.19 -17.61 16.25
N TRP A 189 -4.96 -16.66 16.76
CA TRP A 189 -6.37 -16.86 17.05
C TRP A 189 -7.18 -17.06 15.74
N HIS A 190 -6.97 -16.25 14.72
CA HIS A 190 -7.60 -16.41 13.41
C HIS A 190 -7.26 -17.77 12.80
N ARG A 191 -5.99 -18.15 12.80
CA ARG A 191 -5.51 -19.45 12.33
C ARG A 191 -6.23 -20.62 13.03
N LYS A 192 -6.36 -20.58 14.36
CA LYS A 192 -7.08 -21.60 15.12
C LYS A 192 -8.56 -21.66 14.75
N LYS A 193 -9.22 -20.53 14.54
CA LYS A 193 -10.62 -20.49 14.10
C LYS A 193 -10.81 -21.14 12.74
N VAL A 194 -9.96 -20.83 11.78
CA VAL A 194 -9.99 -21.44 10.44
C VAL A 194 -9.69 -22.94 10.54
N GLN A 195 -8.69 -23.36 11.30
CA GLN A 195 -8.37 -24.77 11.50
C GLN A 195 -9.57 -25.54 12.09
N ASN A 196 -10.28 -24.98 13.05
CA ASN A 196 -11.48 -25.58 13.61
C ASN A 196 -12.62 -25.68 12.58
N LEU A 197 -12.80 -24.67 11.72
CA LEU A 197 -13.78 -24.70 10.65
C LEU A 197 -13.56 -25.88 9.69
N VAL A 198 -12.30 -26.07 9.27
CA VAL A 198 -11.97 -27.06 8.22
C VAL A 198 -11.54 -28.42 8.76
N LYS A 199 -11.57 -28.62 10.07
CA LYS A 199 -11.03 -29.84 10.74
C LYS A 199 -11.58 -31.15 10.17
N GLU A 200 -12.83 -31.16 9.79
CA GLU A 200 -13.54 -32.36 9.29
C GLU A 200 -13.87 -32.26 7.80
N TYR A 201 -13.31 -31.22 7.11
CA TYR A 201 -13.59 -31.01 5.70
C TYR A 201 -12.99 -32.10 4.83
N LYS A 202 -13.78 -32.52 3.84
CA LYS A 202 -13.36 -33.33 2.69
C LYS A 202 -13.09 -32.43 1.48
N LEU A 203 -12.55 -32.98 0.42
CA LEU A 203 -12.26 -32.22 -0.80
C LEU A 203 -13.46 -31.40 -1.32
N CYS A 204 -14.65 -31.99 -1.34
CA CYS A 204 -15.86 -31.28 -1.78
C CYS A 204 -16.21 -30.05 -0.91
N ASP A 205 -15.88 -30.07 0.39
CA ASP A 205 -16.10 -28.93 1.27
C ASP A 205 -15.09 -27.81 1.00
N PHE A 206 -13.84 -28.15 0.66
CA PHE A 206 -12.84 -27.17 0.22
C PHE A 206 -13.20 -26.56 -1.15
N GLN A 207 -13.69 -27.37 -2.10
CA GLN A 207 -14.19 -26.85 -3.37
C GLN A 207 -15.35 -25.86 -3.16
N TYR A 208 -16.27 -26.18 -2.27
CA TYR A 208 -17.34 -25.27 -1.90
C TYR A 208 -16.82 -23.99 -1.20
N LEU A 209 -15.81 -24.12 -0.32
CA LEU A 209 -15.16 -22.97 0.31
C LEU A 209 -14.55 -22.03 -0.75
N PHE A 210 -13.85 -22.56 -1.77
CA PHE A 210 -13.29 -21.76 -2.85
C PHE A 210 -14.36 -21.07 -3.70
N GLN A 211 -15.50 -21.72 -3.93
CA GLN A 211 -16.64 -21.10 -4.60
C GLN A 211 -17.19 -19.91 -3.78
N VAL A 212 -17.34 -20.06 -2.46
CA VAL A 212 -17.75 -18.97 -1.57
C VAL A 212 -16.76 -17.80 -1.62
N CYS A 213 -15.46 -18.08 -1.66
CA CYS A 213 -14.42 -17.06 -1.81
C CYS A 213 -14.56 -16.32 -3.14
N THR A 214 -14.74 -17.02 -4.25
CA THR A 214 -14.93 -16.40 -5.58
C THR A 214 -16.19 -15.55 -5.63
N GLU A 215 -17.29 -15.99 -4.99
CA GLU A 215 -18.51 -15.19 -4.87
C GLU A 215 -18.28 -13.91 -4.08
N SER A 216 -17.46 -13.96 -3.02
CA SER A 216 -17.20 -12.80 -2.16
C SER A 216 -16.50 -11.65 -2.89
N MET A 217 -15.61 -11.94 -3.84
CA MET A 217 -14.93 -10.91 -4.67
C MET A 217 -15.89 -10.06 -5.49
N LYS A 218 -16.99 -10.67 -5.95
CA LYS A 218 -17.98 -9.97 -6.78
C LYS A 218 -18.94 -9.11 -5.95
N THR A 219 -18.99 -9.32 -4.66
CA THR A 219 -20.07 -8.82 -3.80
C THR A 219 -19.60 -7.98 -2.63
N VAL A 220 -18.32 -8.01 -2.29
CA VAL A 220 -17.80 -7.33 -1.09
C VAL A 220 -16.59 -6.47 -1.49
N ASP A 221 -16.75 -5.16 -1.46
CA ASP A 221 -15.63 -4.20 -1.42
C ASP A 221 -15.03 -4.26 -0.02
N GLY A 222 -14.19 -5.23 0.24
CA GLY A 222 -13.68 -5.44 1.57
C GLY A 222 -12.18 -5.65 1.61
N ASP A 223 -11.66 -5.75 2.82
CA ASP A 223 -10.25 -6.06 3.07
C ASP A 223 -9.92 -7.49 2.59
N ILE A 224 -9.45 -7.55 1.34
CA ILE A 224 -9.02 -8.76 0.67
C ILE A 224 -7.94 -9.50 1.48
N TRP A 225 -7.21 -8.77 2.32
CA TRP A 225 -6.08 -9.28 3.07
C TRP A 225 -6.45 -10.38 4.08
N ASN A 226 -7.49 -10.16 4.87
CA ASN A 226 -7.92 -11.14 5.87
C ASN A 226 -8.45 -12.42 5.22
N LEU A 227 -9.22 -12.29 4.15
CA LEU A 227 -9.74 -13.43 3.41
C LEU A 227 -8.61 -14.24 2.75
N THR A 228 -7.65 -13.57 2.14
CA THR A 228 -6.45 -14.19 1.55
C THR A 228 -5.69 -15.03 2.57
N ARG A 229 -5.49 -14.51 3.79
CA ARG A 229 -4.88 -15.25 4.90
C ARG A 229 -5.73 -16.43 5.35
N GLY A 230 -7.03 -16.22 5.50
CA GLY A 230 -7.96 -17.27 5.90
C GLY A 230 -7.93 -18.45 4.94
N ILE A 231 -7.89 -18.22 3.62
CA ILE A 231 -7.74 -19.27 2.61
C ILE A 231 -6.41 -20.00 2.78
N GLY A 232 -5.31 -19.30 2.95
CA GLY A 232 -3.99 -19.90 3.20
C GLY A 232 -3.97 -20.77 4.45
N TYR A 233 -4.61 -20.35 5.53
CA TYR A 233 -4.74 -21.14 6.76
C TYR A 233 -5.61 -22.39 6.55
N ALA A 234 -6.68 -22.28 5.76
CA ALA A 234 -7.55 -23.40 5.46
C ALA A 234 -6.80 -24.50 4.66
N ILE A 235 -6.06 -24.12 3.62
CA ILE A 235 -5.24 -25.04 2.83
C ILE A 235 -4.19 -25.71 3.72
N ASN A 236 -3.45 -24.94 4.50
CA ASN A 236 -2.38 -25.46 5.34
C ASN A 236 -2.89 -26.30 6.53
N ALA A 237 -4.16 -26.22 6.89
CA ALA A 237 -4.73 -27.02 7.98
C ALA A 237 -4.72 -28.53 7.69
N CYS A 238 -4.77 -28.94 6.42
CA CYS A 238 -4.79 -30.35 6.02
C CYS A 238 -3.42 -30.95 5.69
N VAL A 239 -2.31 -30.22 5.89
CA VAL A 239 -0.93 -30.65 5.54
C VAL A 239 -0.52 -32.01 6.13
N LYS A 240 -1.08 -32.41 7.26
CA LYS A 240 -0.81 -33.73 7.89
C LYS A 240 -1.35 -34.90 7.07
N ASN A 241 -2.32 -34.69 6.21
CA ASN A 241 -2.85 -35.68 5.28
C ASN A 241 -2.35 -35.36 3.88
N LYS A 242 -1.26 -35.99 3.45
CA LYS A 242 -0.60 -35.72 2.15
C LYS A 242 -1.57 -35.74 0.99
N VAL A 243 -2.42 -36.79 0.88
CA VAL A 243 -3.34 -36.95 -0.26
C VAL A 243 -4.35 -35.79 -0.28
N LEU A 244 -5.02 -35.54 0.84
CA LEU A 244 -5.99 -34.45 0.92
C LEU A 244 -5.32 -33.09 0.66
N TYR A 245 -4.09 -32.89 1.15
CA TYR A 245 -3.38 -31.62 0.95
C TYR A 245 -3.11 -31.35 -0.51
N LEU A 246 -2.62 -32.35 -1.26
CA LEU A 246 -2.37 -32.23 -2.70
C LEU A 246 -3.67 -31.98 -3.47
N ASP A 247 -4.72 -32.75 -3.16
CA ASP A 247 -6.04 -32.56 -3.79
C ASP A 247 -6.60 -31.16 -3.52
N VAL A 248 -6.43 -30.61 -2.30
CA VAL A 248 -6.88 -29.27 -1.95
C VAL A 248 -6.08 -28.18 -2.65
N VAL A 249 -4.74 -28.33 -2.74
CA VAL A 249 -3.89 -27.39 -3.49
C VAL A 249 -4.30 -27.39 -4.97
N THR A 250 -4.45 -28.56 -5.58
CA THR A 250 -4.92 -28.72 -6.96
C THR A 250 -6.30 -28.05 -7.16
N ALA A 251 -7.25 -28.34 -6.28
CA ALA A 251 -8.59 -27.75 -6.35
C ALA A 251 -8.57 -26.20 -6.19
N TYR A 252 -7.64 -25.66 -5.42
CA TYR A 252 -7.45 -24.22 -5.31
C TYR A 252 -6.90 -23.61 -6.61
N LEU A 253 -5.91 -24.23 -7.22
CA LEU A 253 -5.36 -23.78 -8.51
C LEU A 253 -6.43 -23.84 -9.62
N ASP A 254 -7.18 -24.95 -9.69
CA ASP A 254 -8.26 -25.13 -10.67
C ASP A 254 -9.44 -24.17 -10.48
N ALA A 255 -9.72 -23.78 -9.23
CA ALA A 255 -10.77 -22.82 -8.94
C ALA A 255 -10.47 -21.42 -9.46
N ASP A 256 -9.19 -21.12 -9.78
CA ASP A 256 -8.69 -19.83 -10.25
C ASP A 256 -9.32 -18.65 -9.48
N THR A 257 -9.28 -18.79 -8.15
CA THR A 257 -9.88 -17.76 -7.29
C THR A 257 -9.12 -16.46 -7.49
N PRO A 258 -9.82 -15.30 -7.53
CA PRO A 258 -9.17 -14.01 -7.69
C PRO A 258 -8.34 -13.59 -6.47
N TYR A 259 -8.40 -14.35 -5.38
CA TYR A 259 -7.60 -14.12 -4.18
C TYR A 259 -6.21 -14.70 -4.34
N ASN A 260 -5.25 -13.82 -4.33
CA ASN A 260 -3.84 -14.19 -4.40
C ASN A 260 -3.33 -14.49 -2.98
N ILE A 261 -3.44 -15.74 -2.55
CA ILE A 261 -2.80 -16.16 -1.30
C ILE A 261 -1.29 -16.06 -1.43
N TYR A 262 -0.59 -15.91 -0.30
CA TYR A 262 0.86 -16.00 -0.27
C TYR A 262 1.28 -17.45 -0.56
N PRO A 263 1.79 -17.77 -1.76
CA PRO A 263 2.08 -19.14 -2.14
C PRO A 263 3.20 -19.75 -1.31
N GLN A 264 4.08 -18.95 -0.72
CA GLN A 264 5.28 -19.39 -0.01
C GLN A 264 4.98 -20.44 1.07
N SER A 265 3.97 -20.20 1.90
CA SER A 265 3.64 -21.13 3.00
C SER A 265 3.11 -22.47 2.48
N VAL A 266 2.39 -22.46 1.36
CA VAL A 266 1.87 -23.67 0.72
C VAL A 266 3.00 -24.42 0.03
N ILE A 267 3.83 -23.72 -0.73
CA ILE A 267 4.99 -24.28 -1.44
C ILE A 267 6.03 -24.85 -0.47
N SER A 268 6.33 -24.14 0.61
CA SER A 268 7.20 -24.66 1.68
C SER A 268 6.68 -25.98 2.27
N ASN A 269 5.36 -26.14 2.37
CA ASN A 269 4.77 -27.42 2.79
C ASN A 269 4.80 -28.47 1.68
N LEU A 270 4.64 -28.10 0.41
CA LEU A 270 4.80 -29.03 -0.71
C LEU A 270 6.22 -29.60 -0.75
N PHE A 271 7.26 -28.79 -0.55
CA PHE A 271 8.66 -29.27 -0.48
C PHE A 271 8.95 -30.25 0.67
N LYS A 272 8.12 -30.26 1.73
CA LYS A 272 8.21 -31.29 2.79
C LYS A 272 7.59 -32.62 2.39
N LEU A 273 6.74 -32.62 1.37
CA LEU A 273 5.93 -33.77 0.94
C LEU A 273 6.37 -34.37 -0.40
N LEU A 274 6.98 -33.58 -1.25
CA LEU A 274 7.31 -33.86 -2.65
C LEU A 274 8.75 -33.41 -2.96
N SER A 275 9.34 -34.00 -4.02
CA SER A 275 10.58 -33.50 -4.61
C SER A 275 10.34 -32.15 -5.34
N PRO A 276 11.39 -31.35 -5.59
CA PRO A 276 11.26 -30.11 -6.35
C PRO A 276 10.63 -30.31 -7.74
N GLU A 277 10.97 -31.38 -8.42
CA GLU A 277 10.43 -31.71 -9.74
C GLU A 277 8.92 -31.97 -9.67
N GLU A 278 8.49 -32.77 -8.68
CA GLU A 278 7.07 -33.03 -8.46
C GLU A 278 6.29 -31.76 -8.08
N VAL A 279 6.87 -30.87 -7.23
CA VAL A 279 6.24 -29.59 -6.90
C VAL A 279 6.07 -28.74 -8.15
N LYS A 280 7.12 -28.65 -8.98
CA LYS A 280 7.08 -27.90 -10.24
C LYS A 280 6.02 -28.47 -11.18
N GLU A 281 5.94 -29.78 -11.33
CA GLU A 281 4.93 -30.45 -12.14
C GLU A 281 3.50 -30.10 -11.68
N VAL A 282 3.22 -30.15 -10.37
CA VAL A 282 1.92 -29.72 -9.81
C VAL A 282 1.59 -28.29 -10.21
N LEU A 283 2.55 -27.35 -10.10
CA LEU A 283 2.32 -25.95 -10.42
C LEU A 283 2.18 -25.69 -11.93
N GLU A 284 2.86 -26.45 -12.79
CA GLU A 284 2.84 -26.27 -14.25
C GLU A 284 1.69 -26.99 -14.94
N SER A 285 1.17 -28.07 -14.36
CA SER A 285 0.12 -28.90 -14.95
C SER A 285 -1.26 -28.23 -15.01
N HIS A 286 -1.47 -27.15 -14.27
CA HIS A 286 -2.72 -26.42 -14.21
C HIS A 286 -2.63 -25.09 -14.96
N ASP A 287 -3.74 -24.63 -15.54
CA ASP A 287 -3.85 -23.32 -16.17
C ASP A 287 -4.67 -22.40 -15.27
N TYR A 288 -4.01 -21.39 -14.69
CA TYR A 288 -4.61 -20.45 -13.75
C TYR A 288 -3.92 -19.08 -13.84
N THR A 289 -4.69 -18.03 -13.59
CA THR A 289 -4.26 -16.63 -13.76
C THR A 289 -2.99 -16.29 -12.97
N GLN A 290 -2.80 -16.91 -11.81
CA GLN A 290 -1.68 -16.60 -10.91
C GLN A 290 -0.47 -17.55 -11.07
N LYS A 291 -0.40 -18.31 -12.15
CA LYS A 291 0.66 -19.30 -12.38
C LYS A 291 2.06 -18.76 -12.19
N ASN A 292 2.33 -17.57 -12.73
CA ASN A 292 3.64 -16.93 -12.57
C ASN A 292 3.98 -16.61 -11.11
N ALA A 293 2.98 -16.24 -10.28
CA ALA A 293 3.16 -16.00 -8.87
C ALA A 293 3.59 -17.24 -8.10
N TRP A 294 2.95 -18.35 -8.42
CA TRP A 294 3.25 -19.62 -7.79
C TRP A 294 4.59 -20.19 -8.23
N LEU A 295 4.93 -20.11 -9.51
CA LEU A 295 6.26 -20.47 -10.00
C LEU A 295 7.36 -19.58 -9.39
N TRP A 296 7.05 -18.31 -9.21
CA TRP A 296 7.96 -17.44 -8.50
C TRP A 296 8.17 -17.85 -7.04
N GLY A 297 7.08 -18.16 -6.33
CA GLY A 297 7.13 -18.72 -4.98
C GLY A 297 7.90 -20.05 -4.92
N PHE A 298 7.82 -20.87 -5.96
CA PHE A 298 8.63 -22.08 -6.10
C PHE A 298 10.13 -21.77 -6.07
N TYR A 299 10.59 -20.82 -6.90
CA TYR A 299 12.01 -20.42 -6.91
C TYR A 299 12.45 -19.74 -5.62
N ASP A 300 11.53 -19.03 -4.96
CA ASP A 300 11.80 -18.37 -3.68
C ASP A 300 11.90 -19.36 -2.51
N GLU A 301 11.04 -20.37 -2.44
CA GLU A 301 11.00 -21.35 -1.35
C GLU A 301 11.91 -22.57 -1.55
N LEU A 302 12.48 -22.78 -2.76
CA LEU A 302 13.37 -23.90 -3.00
C LEU A 302 14.54 -23.87 -2.01
N PRO A 303 14.79 -24.99 -1.27
CA PRO A 303 15.87 -25.03 -0.27
C PRO A 303 17.23 -24.75 -0.88
N PRO A 304 18.15 -24.01 -0.20
CA PRO A 304 19.47 -23.66 -0.71
C PRO A 304 20.32 -24.86 -1.11
N GLU A 305 20.19 -25.97 -0.40
CA GLU A 305 20.91 -27.23 -0.68
C GLU A 305 20.46 -27.93 -1.97
N GLN A 306 19.32 -27.52 -2.53
CA GLN A 306 18.77 -28.06 -3.78
C GLN A 306 19.02 -27.12 -4.97
N LEU A 307 19.72 -26.00 -4.78
CA LEU A 307 20.14 -25.13 -5.88
C LEU A 307 21.19 -25.86 -6.75
N SER A 308 20.92 -25.92 -8.05
CA SER A 308 21.76 -26.57 -9.04
C SER A 308 21.92 -25.68 -10.27
N LEU A 309 22.87 -25.99 -11.15
CA LEU A 309 23.01 -25.30 -12.45
C LEU A 309 21.68 -25.33 -13.24
N THR A 310 20.95 -26.46 -13.17
CA THR A 310 19.64 -26.56 -13.80
C THR A 310 18.61 -25.61 -13.19
N TRP A 311 18.67 -25.38 -11.88
CA TRP A 311 17.84 -24.37 -11.22
C TRP A 311 18.17 -22.97 -11.74
N GLU A 312 19.44 -22.62 -11.84
CA GLU A 312 19.88 -21.31 -12.30
C GLU A 312 19.40 -21.02 -13.72
N GLU A 313 19.57 -21.98 -14.64
CA GLU A 313 19.08 -21.87 -16.02
C GLU A 313 17.54 -21.72 -16.07
N ASN A 314 16.82 -22.54 -15.33
CA ASN A 314 15.35 -22.47 -15.27
C ASN A 314 14.86 -21.14 -14.68
N PHE A 315 15.55 -20.64 -13.65
CA PHE A 315 15.21 -19.34 -13.03
C PHE A 315 15.44 -18.18 -14.01
N LEU A 316 16.58 -18.14 -14.70
CA LEU A 316 16.85 -17.10 -15.70
C LEU A 316 15.84 -17.15 -16.87
N HIS A 317 15.50 -18.37 -17.32
CA HIS A 317 14.48 -18.55 -18.35
C HIS A 317 13.09 -18.09 -17.89
N PHE A 318 12.74 -18.38 -16.64
CA PHE A 318 11.50 -17.91 -16.02
C PHE A 318 11.45 -16.39 -15.94
N LEU A 319 12.53 -15.74 -15.48
CA LEU A 319 12.63 -14.29 -15.43
C LEU A 319 12.37 -13.62 -16.79
N GLY A 320 12.94 -14.18 -17.86
CA GLY A 320 12.75 -13.67 -19.22
C GLY A 320 11.32 -13.84 -19.77
N LYS A 321 10.48 -14.67 -19.12
CA LYS A 321 9.08 -14.92 -19.53
C LYS A 321 8.03 -14.25 -18.67
N ILE A 322 8.42 -13.55 -17.60
CA ILE A 322 7.46 -12.84 -16.74
C ILE A 322 6.71 -11.81 -17.58
N PRO A 323 5.37 -11.79 -17.53
CA PRO A 323 4.59 -10.79 -18.24
C PRO A 323 4.95 -9.37 -17.83
N LYS A 324 5.11 -8.48 -18.81
CA LYS A 324 5.51 -7.09 -18.62
C LYS A 324 4.47 -6.25 -17.85
N ASP A 325 3.22 -6.67 -17.86
CA ASP A 325 2.07 -6.01 -17.23
C ASP A 325 1.72 -6.55 -15.84
N MET A 326 2.61 -7.35 -15.25
CA MET A 326 2.39 -8.00 -13.96
C MET A 326 2.18 -6.97 -12.83
N LYS A 327 0.98 -6.95 -12.23
CA LYS A 327 0.55 -5.94 -11.25
C LYS A 327 0.57 -6.39 -9.78
N SER A 328 0.99 -7.60 -9.47
CA SER A 328 0.84 -8.15 -8.11
C SER A 328 1.98 -7.77 -7.16
N SER A 329 1.61 -7.35 -5.93
CA SER A 329 2.53 -7.01 -4.84
C SER A 329 3.09 -8.23 -4.07
N THR A 330 2.70 -9.44 -4.45
CA THR A 330 2.99 -10.68 -3.70
C THR A 330 4.29 -11.36 -4.10
N TYR A 331 4.98 -10.84 -5.10
CA TYR A 331 6.19 -11.44 -5.64
C TYR A 331 7.44 -10.92 -4.96
N ARG A 332 8.12 -11.78 -4.21
CA ARG A 332 9.38 -11.45 -3.53
C ARG A 332 10.43 -12.52 -3.83
N PRO A 333 11.04 -12.49 -5.03
CA PRO A 333 12.08 -13.45 -5.38
C PRO A 333 13.35 -13.19 -4.58
N LEU A 334 14.07 -14.24 -4.26
CA LEU A 334 15.37 -14.18 -3.57
C LEU A 334 15.33 -13.47 -2.20
N ASN A 335 14.19 -13.47 -1.52
CA ASN A 335 13.97 -12.71 -0.28
C ASN A 335 14.75 -13.28 0.93
N ARG A 336 15.39 -14.42 0.77
CA ARG A 336 16.18 -15.04 1.82
C ARG A 336 17.66 -14.75 1.61
N MET A 337 18.25 -14.12 2.62
CA MET A 337 19.69 -13.80 2.66
C MET A 337 20.56 -15.02 2.34
N GLU A 338 20.17 -16.18 2.83
CA GLU A 338 20.84 -17.47 2.60
C GLU A 338 20.93 -17.82 1.12
N LYS A 339 19.90 -17.56 0.33
CA LYS A 339 19.89 -17.80 -1.11
C LYS A 339 20.76 -16.80 -1.87
N PHE A 340 20.67 -15.52 -1.52
CA PHE A 340 21.47 -14.49 -2.16
C PHE A 340 22.98 -14.76 -1.96
N GLU A 341 23.37 -15.25 -0.78
CA GLU A 341 24.76 -15.61 -0.49
C GLU A 341 25.22 -16.85 -1.28
N THR A 342 24.34 -17.82 -1.51
CA THR A 342 24.68 -19.09 -2.17
C THR A 342 24.61 -19.03 -3.68
N VAL A 343 23.79 -18.14 -4.28
CA VAL A 343 23.66 -17.99 -5.73
C VAL A 343 24.94 -17.41 -6.34
N ASP A 344 25.38 -17.96 -7.48
CA ASP A 344 26.56 -17.52 -8.19
C ASP A 344 26.46 -16.05 -8.64
N GLU A 345 27.60 -15.33 -8.61
CA GLU A 345 27.67 -13.93 -9.01
C GLU A 345 27.22 -13.71 -10.46
N ASP A 346 27.58 -14.63 -11.37
CA ASP A 346 27.22 -14.51 -12.79
C ASP A 346 25.71 -14.67 -13.02
N VAL A 347 25.04 -15.50 -12.20
CA VAL A 347 23.58 -15.65 -12.24
C VAL A 347 22.89 -14.38 -11.77
N ILE A 348 23.37 -13.77 -10.67
CA ILE A 348 22.84 -12.50 -10.16
C ILE A 348 22.99 -11.40 -11.21
N ILE A 349 24.14 -11.31 -11.86
CA ILE A 349 24.40 -10.32 -12.91
C ILE A 349 23.48 -10.56 -14.13
N LYS A 350 23.29 -11.80 -14.57
CA LYS A 350 22.39 -12.14 -15.68
C LYS A 350 20.93 -11.82 -15.33
N ALA A 351 20.49 -12.21 -14.13
CA ALA A 351 19.14 -11.90 -13.64
C ALA A 351 18.90 -10.38 -13.59
N SER A 352 19.87 -9.63 -13.08
CA SER A 352 19.81 -8.17 -13.03
C SER A 352 19.68 -7.52 -14.40
N LYS A 353 20.40 -8.00 -15.40
CA LYS A 353 20.28 -7.51 -16.78
C LYS A 353 18.88 -7.73 -17.33
N ILE A 354 18.34 -8.94 -17.15
CA ILE A 354 16.96 -9.24 -17.58
C ILE A 354 15.97 -8.29 -16.92
N ILE A 355 16.12 -8.01 -15.62
CA ILE A 355 15.23 -7.14 -14.88
C ILE A 355 15.35 -5.67 -15.36
N VAL A 356 16.56 -5.19 -15.60
CA VAL A 356 16.80 -3.84 -16.12
C VAL A 356 16.19 -3.66 -17.51
N GLU A 357 16.31 -4.66 -18.40
CA GLU A 357 15.70 -4.66 -19.72
C GLU A 357 14.15 -4.57 -19.67
N HIS A 358 13.54 -5.09 -18.59
CA HIS A 358 12.10 -5.06 -18.38
C HIS A 358 11.60 -3.86 -17.55
N TYR A 359 12.52 -3.00 -17.07
CA TYR A 359 12.19 -1.92 -16.12
C TYR A 359 11.07 -1.00 -16.61
N GLU A 360 11.13 -0.51 -17.84
CA GLU A 360 10.15 0.43 -18.39
C GLU A 360 8.78 -0.21 -18.60
N GLU A 361 8.75 -1.52 -18.82
CA GLU A 361 7.55 -2.28 -19.10
C GLU A 361 6.93 -2.89 -17.83
N SER A 362 7.76 -3.15 -16.83
CA SER A 362 7.31 -3.70 -15.54
C SER A 362 8.11 -3.12 -14.36
N PRO A 363 7.86 -1.85 -13.99
CA PRO A 363 8.55 -1.19 -12.87
C PRO A 363 8.43 -1.96 -11.56
N PHE A 364 7.38 -2.76 -11.44
CA PHE A 364 7.09 -3.57 -10.28
C PHE A 364 8.06 -4.74 -10.10
N VAL A 365 8.38 -5.49 -11.16
CA VAL A 365 9.38 -6.57 -11.12
C VAL A 365 10.74 -6.02 -10.73
N PHE A 366 11.09 -4.85 -11.27
CA PHE A 366 12.30 -4.14 -10.92
C PHE A 366 12.33 -3.74 -9.43
N SER A 367 11.26 -3.12 -8.95
CA SER A 367 11.18 -2.66 -7.55
C SER A 367 11.27 -3.83 -6.56
N LEU A 368 10.65 -4.96 -6.88
CA LEU A 368 10.74 -6.18 -6.09
C LEU A 368 12.16 -6.72 -6.01
N TYR A 369 12.79 -6.90 -7.15
CA TYR A 369 14.15 -7.41 -7.19
C TYR A 369 15.10 -6.54 -6.37
N PHE A 370 14.96 -5.23 -6.51
CA PHE A 370 15.84 -4.30 -5.82
C PHE A 370 15.57 -4.22 -4.31
N SER A 371 14.32 -4.25 -3.89
CA SER A 371 13.95 -4.24 -2.47
C SER A 371 14.53 -5.44 -1.70
N LEU A 372 14.80 -6.54 -2.40
CA LEU A 372 15.42 -7.72 -1.82
C LEU A 372 16.91 -7.59 -1.64
N MET A 373 17.58 -7.04 -2.66
CA MET A 373 19.03 -6.91 -2.64
C MET A 373 19.52 -5.82 -1.70
N ALA A 374 18.69 -4.80 -1.53
CA ALA A 374 19.07 -3.59 -0.84
C ALA A 374 18.30 -3.33 0.46
N ASN A 375 17.46 -4.27 0.89
CA ASN A 375 16.82 -4.17 2.20
C ASN A 375 17.89 -4.40 3.29
N PRO A 376 18.29 -3.37 4.07
CA PRO A 376 19.34 -3.47 5.08
C PRO A 376 19.00 -4.46 6.20
N HIS A 377 17.74 -4.83 6.34
CA HIS A 377 17.31 -5.87 7.28
C HIS A 377 17.58 -7.29 6.78
N ASN A 378 17.72 -7.48 5.45
CA ASN A 378 17.89 -8.79 4.84
C ASN A 378 19.32 -9.02 4.34
N VAL A 379 19.92 -8.04 3.67
CA VAL A 379 21.29 -8.15 3.12
C VAL A 379 22.03 -6.83 3.34
N SER A 380 23.24 -6.88 3.90
CA SER A 380 24.04 -5.67 4.07
C SER A 380 24.51 -5.11 2.72
N PRO A 381 24.61 -3.77 2.56
CA PRO A 381 25.10 -3.14 1.32
C PRO A 381 26.43 -3.71 0.83
N ASN A 382 27.36 -3.98 1.73
CA ASN A 382 28.67 -4.56 1.40
C ASN A 382 28.56 -5.94 0.75
N LYS A 383 27.66 -6.80 1.21
CA LYS A 383 27.42 -8.13 0.61
C LYS A 383 26.81 -8.02 -0.79
N VAL A 384 25.89 -7.08 -0.99
CA VAL A 384 25.34 -6.81 -2.33
C VAL A 384 26.44 -6.37 -3.28
N ILE A 385 27.25 -5.41 -2.88
CA ILE A 385 28.35 -4.90 -3.71
C ILE A 385 29.36 -5.99 -4.03
N GLU A 386 29.67 -6.90 -3.10
CA GLU A 386 30.56 -8.03 -3.35
C GLU A 386 30.03 -8.92 -4.49
N LYS A 387 28.73 -9.16 -4.54
CA LYS A 387 28.09 -9.92 -5.63
C LYS A 387 28.14 -9.20 -6.99
N TYR A 388 28.26 -7.89 -7.01
CA TYR A 388 28.38 -7.08 -8.24
C TYR A 388 29.80 -6.60 -8.53
N LYS A 389 30.83 -7.06 -7.81
CA LYS A 389 32.22 -6.59 -7.99
C LYS A 389 32.72 -6.68 -9.43
N LYS A 390 32.24 -7.64 -10.22
CA LYS A 390 32.59 -7.78 -11.65
C LYS A 390 31.84 -6.80 -12.55
N ASN A 391 30.74 -6.18 -12.07
CA ASN A 391 29.91 -5.25 -12.84
C ASN A 391 29.22 -4.25 -11.92
N ILE A 392 30.00 -3.40 -11.25
CA ILE A 392 29.49 -2.40 -10.32
C ILE A 392 28.60 -1.37 -11.04
N SER A 393 28.88 -1.04 -12.30
CA SER A 393 28.11 -0.08 -13.08
C SER A 393 26.67 -0.52 -13.29
N LEU A 394 26.41 -1.82 -13.40
CA LEU A 394 25.05 -2.37 -13.46
C LEU A 394 24.30 -2.15 -12.15
N LEU A 395 24.96 -2.35 -10.99
CA LEU A 395 24.35 -2.10 -9.69
C LEU A 395 24.02 -0.61 -9.50
N GLU A 396 24.88 0.27 -9.96
CA GLU A 396 24.67 1.72 -9.90
C GLU A 396 23.52 2.16 -10.79
N GLU A 397 23.40 1.59 -12.00
CA GLU A 397 22.23 1.82 -12.87
C GLU A 397 20.93 1.35 -12.19
N ILE A 398 20.93 0.15 -11.61
CA ILE A 398 19.81 -0.39 -10.84
C ILE A 398 19.42 0.56 -9.71
N TYR A 399 20.42 1.04 -8.96
CA TYR A 399 20.19 1.96 -7.83
C TYR A 399 19.52 3.26 -8.29
N LEU A 400 20.02 3.90 -9.34
CA LEU A 400 19.47 5.14 -9.86
C LEU A 400 18.04 4.97 -10.37
N LYS A 401 17.77 3.92 -11.15
CA LYS A 401 16.41 3.61 -11.66
C LYS A 401 15.45 3.30 -10.51
N TYR A 402 15.92 2.63 -9.48
CA TYR A 402 15.09 2.34 -8.31
C TYR A 402 14.71 3.60 -7.52
N LEU A 403 15.65 4.53 -7.32
CA LEU A 403 15.38 5.82 -6.69
C LEU A 403 14.41 6.67 -7.51
N GLU A 404 14.37 6.49 -8.82
CA GLU A 404 13.38 7.12 -9.67
C GLU A 404 11.98 6.61 -9.40
N TYR A 405 11.84 5.32 -9.14
CA TYR A 405 10.57 4.66 -8.90
C TYR A 405 10.04 4.83 -7.47
N THR A 406 10.91 4.78 -6.46
CA THR A 406 10.51 4.93 -5.06
C THR A 406 11.43 5.86 -4.29
N GLN A 407 10.83 6.87 -3.65
CA GLN A 407 11.57 7.89 -2.91
C GLN A 407 12.07 7.41 -1.53
N ASN A 408 11.43 6.39 -0.96
CA ASN A 408 11.70 5.95 0.42
C ASN A 408 12.84 4.93 0.55
N TYR A 409 13.46 4.56 -0.56
CA TYR A 409 14.55 3.59 -0.55
C TYR A 409 15.86 4.24 -0.14
N ASP A 410 16.71 3.49 0.59
CA ASP A 410 17.99 3.96 1.12
C ASP A 410 17.84 5.34 1.83
N TYR A 411 16.82 5.45 2.67
CA TYR A 411 16.44 6.69 3.34
C TYR A 411 17.58 7.27 4.17
N ASP A 412 18.38 6.41 4.80
CA ASP A 412 19.55 6.80 5.58
C ASP A 412 20.82 6.99 4.74
N GLY A 413 20.79 6.66 3.45
CA GLY A 413 21.92 6.80 2.53
C GLY A 413 23.07 5.82 2.76
N SER A 414 22.86 4.74 3.51
CA SER A 414 23.93 3.76 3.82
C SER A 414 24.39 2.99 2.58
N PHE A 415 23.49 2.69 1.66
CA PHE A 415 23.83 2.04 0.41
C PHE A 415 24.58 2.99 -0.53
N PHE A 416 24.09 4.24 -0.64
CA PHE A 416 24.77 5.31 -1.38
C PHE A 416 26.21 5.51 -0.92
N GLU A 417 26.44 5.58 0.41
CA GLU A 417 27.77 5.73 1.01
C GLU A 417 28.74 4.63 0.54
N VAL A 418 28.27 3.36 0.53
CA VAL A 418 29.11 2.26 0.10
C VAL A 418 29.37 2.29 -1.41
N LEU A 419 28.38 2.65 -2.24
CA LEU A 419 28.57 2.81 -3.69
C LEU A 419 29.62 3.86 -4.01
N ILE A 420 29.51 5.07 -3.48
CA ILE A 420 30.50 6.14 -3.74
C ILE A 420 31.89 5.83 -3.18
N SER A 421 31.97 5.00 -2.15
CA SER A 421 33.28 4.53 -1.64
C SER A 421 33.97 3.58 -2.61
N LYS A 422 33.22 2.84 -3.42
CA LYS A 422 33.75 1.87 -4.41
C LYS A 422 33.99 2.49 -5.78
N ASP A 423 33.07 3.33 -6.24
CA ASP A 423 33.19 4.09 -7.49
C ASP A 423 32.83 5.57 -7.30
N LYS A 424 33.85 6.43 -7.27
CA LYS A 424 33.64 7.89 -7.17
C LYS A 424 32.93 8.47 -8.40
N ASN A 425 33.06 7.83 -9.58
CA ASN A 425 32.37 8.29 -10.79
C ASN A 425 30.85 8.12 -10.69
N PHE A 426 30.38 7.23 -9.81
CA PHE A 426 28.95 7.11 -9.52
C PHE A 426 28.35 8.43 -9.02
N LEU A 427 29.11 9.24 -8.31
CA LEU A 427 28.66 10.53 -7.82
C LEU A 427 28.27 11.49 -8.95
N TYR A 428 28.99 11.48 -10.08
CA TYR A 428 28.61 12.28 -11.26
C TYR A 428 27.27 11.84 -11.85
N ARG A 429 27.08 10.52 -12.02
CA ARG A 429 25.80 9.99 -12.53
C ARG A 429 24.63 10.28 -11.59
N TYR A 430 24.87 10.17 -10.29
CA TYR A 430 23.86 10.53 -9.28
C TYR A 430 23.46 12.01 -9.37
N LEU A 431 24.44 12.89 -9.54
CA LEU A 431 24.21 14.33 -9.69
C LEU A 431 23.51 14.67 -11.01
N ASP A 432 23.83 13.99 -12.11
CA ASP A 432 23.11 14.16 -13.37
C ASP A 432 21.61 13.84 -13.21
N GLU A 433 21.29 12.72 -12.56
CA GLU A 433 19.90 12.34 -12.28
C GLU A 433 19.20 13.33 -11.33
N LEU A 434 19.92 13.81 -10.32
CA LEU A 434 19.40 14.83 -9.40
C LEU A 434 19.06 16.14 -10.15
N LEU A 435 19.95 16.60 -11.03
CA LEU A 435 19.79 17.85 -11.78
C LEU A 435 18.78 17.73 -12.93
N ALA A 436 18.68 16.56 -13.58
CA ALA A 436 17.70 16.30 -14.63
C ALA A 436 16.24 16.34 -14.12
N LYS A 437 16.03 16.01 -12.87
CA LYS A 437 14.71 16.07 -12.25
C LYS A 437 14.36 17.53 -11.97
N LYS A 438 13.61 18.17 -12.89
CA LYS A 438 13.01 19.51 -12.73
C LYS A 438 12.02 19.56 -11.53
N ARG A 439 12.25 18.78 -10.51
CA ARG A 439 11.51 18.87 -9.25
C ARG A 439 11.91 20.17 -8.59
N ARG A 440 10.93 21.02 -8.35
CA ARG A 440 11.09 22.13 -7.45
C ARG A 440 11.57 21.55 -6.13
N LEU A 441 12.82 21.81 -5.78
CA LEU A 441 13.44 21.47 -4.50
C LEU A 441 12.77 22.31 -3.39
N TYR A 442 11.45 22.15 -3.23
CA TYR A 442 10.70 22.85 -2.20
C TYR A 442 10.65 21.98 -0.94
N GLY A 443 11.34 22.42 0.07
CA GLY A 443 11.27 21.89 1.42
C GLY A 443 12.54 21.19 1.89
N GLN A 444 12.74 21.15 3.21
CA GLN A 444 13.90 20.59 3.94
C GLN A 444 14.09 19.07 3.77
N HIS A 445 13.39 18.41 2.83
CA HIS A 445 13.29 16.96 2.73
C HIS A 445 13.37 16.42 1.30
N ASP A 446 14.23 17.00 0.46
CA ASP A 446 14.56 16.30 -0.78
C ASP A 446 15.44 15.08 -0.44
N GLU A 447 14.87 13.89 -0.56
CA GLU A 447 15.54 12.64 -0.21
C GLU A 447 16.80 12.36 -1.05
N TRP A 448 16.86 12.89 -2.28
CA TRP A 448 18.04 12.82 -3.11
C TRP A 448 19.20 13.63 -2.51
N VAL A 449 18.93 14.87 -2.07
CA VAL A 449 19.93 15.72 -1.40
C VAL A 449 20.31 15.11 -0.05
N ARG A 450 19.36 14.50 0.65
CA ARG A 450 19.59 13.88 1.95
C ARG A 450 20.62 12.76 1.90
N ARG A 451 20.64 11.92 0.85
CA ARG A 451 21.64 10.88 0.70
C ARG A 451 23.05 11.46 0.53
N LEU A 452 23.19 12.61 -0.12
CA LEU A 452 24.47 13.32 -0.24
C LEU A 452 25.06 13.73 1.13
N LEU A 453 24.23 13.81 2.18
CA LEU A 453 24.74 14.10 3.55
C LEU A 453 25.72 13.03 4.05
N ARG A 454 25.68 11.81 3.47
CA ARG A 454 26.65 10.75 3.78
C ARG A 454 28.09 11.09 3.37
N ILE A 455 28.28 12.02 2.47
CA ILE A 455 29.61 12.51 2.12
C ILE A 455 30.35 13.03 3.36
N TRP A 456 29.66 13.61 4.32
CA TRP A 456 30.26 14.11 5.55
C TRP A 456 30.79 13.01 6.48
N THR A 457 30.35 11.76 6.30
CA THR A 457 30.83 10.60 7.08
C THR A 457 32.12 10.00 6.50
N GLU A 458 32.45 10.29 5.24
CA GLU A 458 33.65 9.78 4.58
C GLU A 458 34.96 10.44 5.08
N ASP A 459 36.05 9.70 5.00
CA ASP A 459 37.38 10.26 5.22
C ASP A 459 37.80 11.22 4.08
N THR A 460 37.31 10.94 2.86
CA THR A 460 37.57 11.74 1.65
C THR A 460 36.56 12.83 1.40
N TYR A 461 35.78 13.24 2.42
CA TYR A 461 34.69 14.20 2.32
C TYR A 461 35.05 15.50 1.60
N LEU A 462 36.29 16.03 1.78
CA LEU A 462 36.73 17.25 1.11
C LEU A 462 36.69 17.11 -0.41
N LEU A 463 37.22 15.99 -0.94
CA LEU A 463 37.25 15.72 -2.38
C LEU A 463 35.85 15.49 -2.91
N SER A 464 35.02 14.73 -2.20
CA SER A 464 33.66 14.43 -2.62
C SER A 464 32.77 15.70 -2.60
N MET A 465 32.89 16.54 -1.58
CA MET A 465 32.16 17.81 -1.50
C MET A 465 32.65 18.83 -2.53
N ASP A 466 33.94 18.89 -2.82
CA ASP A 466 34.51 19.74 -3.86
C ASP A 466 33.94 19.33 -5.24
N LEU A 467 33.96 18.02 -5.53
CA LEU A 467 33.34 17.47 -6.73
C LEU A 467 31.85 17.83 -6.83
N VAL A 468 31.06 17.61 -5.78
CA VAL A 468 29.62 17.94 -5.76
C VAL A 468 29.39 19.42 -6.02
N SER A 469 30.13 20.27 -5.30
CA SER A 469 30.03 21.70 -5.43
C SER A 469 30.38 22.20 -6.85
N ASP A 470 31.50 21.74 -7.38
CA ASP A 470 31.98 22.14 -8.71
C ASP A 470 31.02 21.66 -9.78
N TYR A 471 30.61 20.40 -9.72
CA TYR A 471 29.72 19.80 -10.71
C TYR A 471 28.37 20.50 -10.78
N ILE A 472 27.72 20.72 -9.63
CA ILE A 472 26.43 21.43 -9.56
C ILE A 472 26.59 22.86 -10.08
N TYR A 473 27.69 23.55 -9.72
CA TYR A 473 27.93 24.92 -10.15
C TYR A 473 28.10 25.02 -11.66
N GLU A 474 28.82 24.09 -12.28
CA GLU A 474 29.08 24.08 -13.72
C GLU A 474 27.87 23.68 -14.55
N LYS A 475 27.08 22.72 -14.08
CA LYS A 475 25.96 22.12 -14.82
C LYS A 475 24.64 22.89 -14.67
N THR A 476 24.51 23.74 -13.67
CA THR A 476 23.26 24.43 -13.38
C THR A 476 23.24 25.84 -13.99
N GLU A 477 22.19 26.15 -14.78
CA GLU A 477 21.95 27.50 -15.31
C GLU A 477 21.41 28.44 -14.21
N GLU A 478 20.48 27.97 -13.39
CA GLU A 478 19.88 28.72 -12.28
C GLU A 478 20.68 28.55 -10.99
N LYS A 479 21.94 29.00 -10.97
CA LYS A 479 22.87 28.82 -9.85
C LYS A 479 22.33 29.33 -8.52
N GLN A 480 21.62 30.47 -8.52
CA GLN A 480 21.00 31.04 -7.33
C GLN A 480 20.05 30.07 -6.62
N TRP A 481 19.27 29.32 -7.38
CA TRP A 481 18.30 28.38 -6.83
C TRP A 481 18.90 26.99 -6.57
N THR A 482 19.41 26.37 -7.61
CA THR A 482 19.82 24.96 -7.53
C THR A 482 21.08 24.79 -6.69
N TYR A 483 22.15 25.56 -6.99
CA TYR A 483 23.40 25.45 -6.24
C TYR A 483 23.21 25.88 -4.77
N CYS A 484 22.62 27.06 -4.53
CA CYS A 484 22.44 27.55 -3.17
C CYS A 484 21.52 26.64 -2.34
N GLN A 485 20.46 26.06 -2.95
CA GLN A 485 19.59 25.15 -2.22
C GLN A 485 20.27 23.83 -1.87
N ILE A 486 20.92 23.16 -2.84
CA ILE A 486 21.56 21.86 -2.58
C ILE A 486 22.71 22.02 -1.61
N ILE A 487 23.65 22.93 -1.88
CA ILE A 487 24.80 23.15 -1.00
C ILE A 487 24.37 23.69 0.35
N GLY A 488 23.38 24.60 0.38
CA GLY A 488 22.81 25.11 1.63
C GLY A 488 22.21 24.01 2.51
N GLN A 489 21.48 23.05 1.93
CA GLN A 489 20.96 21.90 2.67
C GLN A 489 22.07 21.02 3.23
N LEU A 490 23.14 20.77 2.43
CA LEU A 490 24.30 19.99 2.87
C LEU A 490 25.06 20.67 4.02
N LEU A 491 25.09 22.00 4.07
CA LEU A 491 25.73 22.80 5.12
C LEU A 491 24.83 23.04 6.34
N SER A 492 23.51 23.04 6.17
CA SER A 492 22.57 23.22 7.27
C SER A 492 22.34 21.97 8.11
N TYR A 493 22.82 20.82 7.66
CA TYR A 493 22.65 19.54 8.35
C TYR A 493 23.37 19.53 9.71
N LYS A 494 22.59 19.40 10.77
CA LYS A 494 23.08 19.27 12.14
C LYS A 494 22.88 17.83 12.62
N SER A 495 23.92 17.04 12.60
CA SER A 495 23.86 15.65 13.10
C SER A 495 23.87 15.53 14.64
N GLY A 496 23.94 16.64 15.36
CA GLY A 496 24.26 16.64 16.79
C GLY A 496 25.72 16.26 17.12
N LYS A 497 26.53 15.97 16.11
CA LYS A 497 27.96 15.63 16.25
C LYS A 497 28.80 16.83 15.86
N ASN A 498 29.65 17.32 16.76
CA ASN A 498 30.61 18.41 16.50
C ASN A 498 31.51 18.11 15.29
N GLU A 499 31.83 16.85 15.03
CA GLU A 499 32.69 16.38 13.94
C GLU A 499 32.19 16.81 12.55
N ILE A 500 30.89 16.69 12.26
CA ILE A 500 30.35 17.13 10.96
C ILE A 500 30.44 18.63 10.80
N ALA A 501 30.14 19.38 11.85
CA ALA A 501 30.27 20.84 11.82
C ALA A 501 31.73 21.30 11.55
N GLU A 502 32.72 20.60 12.10
CA GLU A 502 34.13 20.85 11.84
C GLU A 502 34.51 20.52 10.39
N LYS A 503 34.00 19.41 9.84
CA LYS A 503 34.21 19.03 8.44
C LYS A 503 33.60 20.05 7.48
N GLN A 504 32.39 20.53 7.76
CA GLN A 504 31.71 21.58 7.00
C GLN A 504 32.50 22.89 7.03
N GLU A 505 33.00 23.31 8.19
CA GLU A 505 33.82 24.52 8.33
C GLU A 505 35.14 24.40 7.54
N LYS A 506 35.82 23.25 7.61
CA LYS A 506 37.03 22.99 6.85
C LYS A 506 36.79 23.06 5.34
N TRP A 507 35.68 22.49 4.85
CA TRP A 507 35.32 22.55 3.43
C TRP A 507 35.01 23.99 2.99
N ILE A 508 34.24 24.75 3.78
CA ILE A 508 33.94 26.16 3.49
C ILE A 508 35.22 26.97 3.33
N ARG A 509 36.15 26.84 4.28
CA ARG A 509 37.46 27.55 4.22
C ARG A 509 38.29 27.11 3.00
N TYR A 510 38.29 25.83 2.69
CA TYR A 510 38.99 25.29 1.51
C TYR A 510 38.41 25.90 0.22
N THR A 511 37.11 25.91 0.06
CA THR A 511 36.41 26.43 -1.12
C THR A 511 36.62 27.94 -1.29
N ILE A 512 36.62 28.69 -0.19
CA ILE A 512 36.93 30.15 -0.22
C ILE A 512 38.33 30.38 -0.73
N ARG A 513 39.35 29.67 -0.21
CA ARG A 513 40.73 29.80 -0.70
C ARG A 513 40.88 29.45 -2.18
N LYS A 514 40.13 28.45 -2.63
CA LYS A 514 40.19 27.99 -4.02
C LYS A 514 39.59 29.01 -4.98
N TYR A 515 38.52 29.73 -4.57
CA TYR A 515 37.71 30.55 -5.46
C TYR A 515 37.62 32.03 -5.04
N CYS A 516 38.40 32.52 -4.09
CA CYS A 516 38.28 33.87 -3.57
C CYS A 516 38.38 35.01 -4.63
N MET A 517 39.00 34.74 -5.79
CA MET A 517 39.06 35.69 -6.92
C MET A 517 37.89 35.59 -7.88
N ASP A 518 37.04 34.58 -7.74
CA ASP A 518 35.80 34.42 -8.53
C ASP A 518 34.61 35.01 -7.77
N SER A 519 34.29 36.26 -8.08
CA SER A 519 33.25 37.01 -7.38
C SER A 519 31.86 36.42 -7.55
N GLU A 520 31.57 35.82 -8.73
CA GLU A 520 30.28 35.18 -8.98
C GLU A 520 30.14 33.91 -8.14
N ARG A 521 31.15 33.07 -8.14
CA ARG A 521 31.15 31.85 -7.34
C ARG A 521 31.10 32.13 -5.84
N MET A 522 31.82 33.16 -5.38
CA MET A 522 31.76 33.61 -3.99
C MET A 522 30.37 34.10 -3.61
N HIS A 523 29.69 34.85 -4.47
CA HIS A 523 28.32 35.29 -4.23
C HIS A 523 27.39 34.08 -4.00
N HIS A 524 27.45 33.06 -4.84
CA HIS A 524 26.61 31.88 -4.68
C HIS A 524 27.02 31.02 -3.48
N LEU A 525 28.30 30.89 -3.18
CA LEU A 525 28.76 30.19 -1.97
C LEU A 525 28.25 30.88 -0.70
N PHE A 526 28.34 32.20 -0.62
CA PHE A 526 27.79 32.96 0.52
C PHE A 526 26.27 32.83 0.61
N GLY A 527 25.56 32.77 -0.52
CA GLY A 527 24.13 32.45 -0.56
C GLY A 527 23.83 31.08 0.03
N ALA A 528 24.60 30.06 -0.31
CA ALA A 528 24.46 28.70 0.26
C ALA A 528 24.77 28.66 1.78
N ILE A 529 25.75 29.44 2.24
CA ILE A 529 26.15 29.50 3.66
C ILE A 529 25.14 30.30 4.49
N ALA A 530 24.26 31.11 3.90
CA ALA A 530 23.32 31.99 4.63
C ALA A 530 22.46 31.22 5.65
N GLU A 531 22.09 29.98 5.33
CA GLU A 531 21.29 29.09 6.20
C GLU A 531 22.15 28.29 7.21
N SER A 532 23.48 28.39 7.14
CA SER A 532 24.39 27.65 8.02
C SER A 532 24.50 28.27 9.42
N ASP A 533 25.22 27.61 10.33
CA ASP A 533 25.48 28.12 11.69
C ASP A 533 26.18 29.47 11.71
N ALA A 534 25.86 30.31 12.70
CA ALA A 534 26.44 31.65 12.84
C ALA A 534 27.98 31.65 12.96
N ASN A 535 28.57 30.61 13.56
CA ASN A 535 30.02 30.50 13.68
C ASN A 535 30.65 30.13 12.33
N GLN A 536 30.02 29.27 11.55
CA GLN A 536 30.45 28.94 10.20
C GLN A 536 30.41 30.17 9.31
N ARG A 537 29.35 30.96 9.35
CA ARG A 537 29.24 32.27 8.62
C ARG A 537 30.32 33.24 9.00
N ARG A 538 30.58 33.40 10.29
CA ARG A 538 31.68 34.30 10.78
C ARG A 538 33.05 33.77 10.33
N GLY A 539 33.26 32.45 10.38
CA GLY A 539 34.48 31.80 9.92
C GLY A 539 34.71 32.01 8.42
N ALA A 540 33.66 31.86 7.60
CA ALA A 540 33.70 32.13 6.17
C ALA A 540 34.09 33.58 5.83
N ILE A 541 33.46 34.54 6.48
CA ILE A 541 33.75 35.97 6.27
C ILE A 541 35.21 36.30 6.65
N LYS A 542 35.72 35.78 7.77
CA LYS A 542 37.12 35.99 8.19
C LYS A 542 38.10 35.41 7.18
N GLU A 543 37.82 34.19 6.67
CA GLU A 543 38.68 33.55 5.69
C GLU A 543 38.71 34.33 4.35
N PHE A 544 37.53 34.78 3.89
CA PHE A 544 37.43 35.59 2.66
C PHE A 544 38.19 36.90 2.77
N LEU A 545 38.05 37.63 3.88
CA LEU A 545 38.79 38.87 4.13
C LEU A 545 40.32 38.62 4.16
N ARG A 546 40.75 37.48 4.72
CA ARG A 546 42.16 37.11 4.75
C ARG A 546 42.71 36.87 3.35
N CYS A 547 41.99 36.11 2.51
CA CYS A 547 42.43 35.84 1.14
C CYS A 547 42.47 37.06 0.23
N ASN A 548 41.69 38.10 0.51
CA ASN A 548 41.69 39.37 -0.23
C ASN A 548 42.63 40.43 0.36
N SER A 549 43.31 40.17 1.49
CA SER A 549 44.27 41.06 2.11
C SER A 549 45.74 40.63 1.87
N GLU A 550 45.93 39.43 1.37
CA GLU A 550 47.19 38.91 0.87
C GLU A 550 47.29 39.14 -0.65
#